data_826c521d215cd296edb40cf5c105bdbe
#
_entry.id   826c521d215cd296edb40cf5c105bdbe
#
_cell.length_a   1.000
_cell.length_b   1.000
_cell.length_c   1.000
_cell.angle_alpha   90.00
_cell.angle_beta   90.00
_cell.angle_gamma   90.00
#
_symmetry.space_group_name_H-M   'P 1'
#
loop_
_entity.id
_entity.type
_entity.pdbx_description
1 polymer ?
#
loop_
_entity_poly.entity_id
_entity_poly.type
_entity_poly.pdbx_seq_one_letter_code
_entity_poly.pdbx_strand_id
1 'polypeptide(L)'
;SAFAYGLRGLADNPFGVVTYGPPGQPHYFAPEAVDADKAIGNTPYILRMALAVARAHRFAPSVEYKTFILDQINWLLGNNPAGISLMEGQGRTHLPAYHSHLVFAGIGRGALPGAIANGFVPRGPGDGRPHIDMRKVDLPDWRSNACATKNAALLIDVIANYKRSSFMAMRAPQ
;
A
#
# COMPACT_ATOMS: atom_id res chain seq x y z
N SER A 1 13.76 -3.35 -16.94
CA SER A 1 12.73 -3.59 -15.93
C SER A 1 11.44 -2.96 -16.40
N ALA A 2 10.47 -3.80 -16.76
CA ALA A 2 9.16 -3.32 -17.15
C ALA A 2 8.37 -3.03 -15.87
N PHE A 3 8.03 -1.78 -15.65
CA PHE A 3 6.98 -1.43 -14.70
C PHE A 3 5.66 -1.91 -15.30
N ALA A 4 5.04 -2.91 -14.72
CA ALA A 4 3.66 -3.18 -14.97
C ALA A 4 2.86 -2.12 -14.19
N TYR A 5 2.24 -1.20 -14.90
CA TYR A 5 1.37 -0.20 -14.28
C TYR A 5 0.14 -0.90 -13.71
N GLY A 6 -0.31 -0.43 -12.56
CA GLY A 6 -1.47 -0.97 -11.86
C GLY A 6 -2.78 -0.75 -12.60
N LEU A 7 -2.92 -1.34 -13.77
CA LEU A 7 -4.18 -1.31 -14.52
C LEU A 7 -5.08 -2.45 -14.05
N ARG A 8 -6.21 -2.09 -13.45
CA ARG A 8 -7.27 -3.05 -13.13
C ARG A 8 -7.79 -3.70 -14.41
N GLY A 9 -8.06 -4.99 -14.36
CA GLY A 9 -8.58 -5.76 -15.49
C GLY A 9 -7.53 -6.57 -16.23
N LEU A 10 -6.25 -6.45 -15.90
CA LEU A 10 -5.26 -7.43 -16.29
C LEU A 10 -5.45 -8.68 -15.43
N ALA A 11 -5.47 -9.85 -16.03
CA ALA A 11 -5.70 -11.12 -15.33
C ALA A 11 -4.65 -11.38 -14.22
N ASP A 12 -3.46 -10.84 -14.39
CA ASP A 12 -2.32 -10.95 -13.49
C ASP A 12 -2.25 -9.82 -12.44
N ASN A 13 -3.12 -8.80 -12.51
CA ASN A 13 -3.14 -7.68 -11.57
C ASN A 13 -4.58 -7.30 -11.16
N PRO A 14 -5.31 -8.19 -10.49
CA PRO A 14 -6.72 -7.98 -10.16
C PRO A 14 -6.95 -6.83 -9.16
N PHE A 15 -5.93 -6.43 -8.43
CA PHE A 15 -6.02 -5.36 -7.44
C PHE A 15 -5.76 -3.96 -8.01
N GLY A 16 -5.18 -3.85 -9.22
CA GLY A 16 -4.83 -2.58 -9.83
C GLY A 16 -3.70 -1.83 -9.14
N VAL A 17 -2.90 -2.48 -8.29
CA VAL A 17 -1.76 -1.87 -7.61
C VAL A 17 -0.49 -1.95 -8.45
N VAL A 18 0.49 -1.12 -8.10
CA VAL A 18 1.81 -1.17 -8.75
C VAL A 18 2.46 -2.52 -8.55
N THR A 19 2.86 -3.13 -9.66
CA THR A 19 3.61 -4.38 -9.67
C THR A 19 4.89 -4.22 -10.46
N TYR A 20 5.81 -5.15 -10.27
CA TYR A 20 7.09 -5.24 -10.98
C TYR A 20 7.15 -6.57 -11.72
N GLY A 21 8.06 -6.68 -12.69
CA GLY A 21 8.24 -7.91 -13.44
C GLY A 21 7.63 -7.88 -14.85
N PRO A 22 7.82 -8.95 -15.62
CA PRO A 22 7.23 -9.08 -16.94
C PRO A 22 5.73 -9.32 -16.87
N PRO A 23 4.99 -9.04 -17.96
CA PRO A 23 3.59 -9.41 -18.07
C PRO A 23 3.38 -10.91 -17.77
N GLY A 24 2.34 -11.24 -17.03
CA GLY A 24 2.02 -12.62 -16.62
C GLY A 24 2.81 -13.14 -15.42
N GLN A 25 3.77 -12.38 -14.90
CA GLN A 25 4.52 -12.70 -13.68
C GLN A 25 4.63 -11.46 -12.77
N PRO A 26 3.51 -10.96 -12.23
CA PRO A 26 3.54 -9.76 -11.42
C PRO A 26 4.24 -10.02 -10.08
N HIS A 27 5.19 -9.18 -9.77
CA HIS A 27 5.82 -9.12 -8.45
C HIS A 27 5.31 -7.88 -7.72
N TYR A 28 4.80 -8.05 -6.51
CA TYR A 28 4.31 -6.96 -5.68
C TYR A 28 5.45 -6.21 -4.95
N PHE A 29 6.69 -6.56 -5.24
CA PHE A 29 7.90 -5.99 -4.63
C PHE A 29 8.91 -5.61 -5.70
N ALA A 30 9.71 -4.57 -5.43
CA ALA A 30 10.82 -4.21 -6.28
C ALA A 30 11.85 -5.36 -6.34
N PRO A 31 12.51 -5.59 -7.49
CA PRO A 31 13.56 -6.62 -7.61
C PRO A 31 14.70 -6.45 -6.59
N GLU A 32 15.00 -5.23 -6.20
CA GLU A 32 16.01 -4.91 -5.19
C GLU A 32 15.58 -5.32 -3.77
N ALA A 33 14.29 -5.59 -3.57
CA ALA A 33 13.76 -6.15 -2.32
C ALA A 33 14.08 -7.65 -2.17
N VAL A 34 14.90 -8.20 -3.02
CA VAL A 34 15.33 -9.61 -3.04
C VAL A 34 16.24 -9.94 -1.84
N ASP A 35 16.88 -8.94 -1.22
CA ASP A 35 17.46 -9.12 0.11
C ASP A 35 16.31 -9.18 1.13
N ALA A 36 15.82 -10.39 1.34
CA ALA A 36 14.63 -10.64 2.17
C ALA A 36 14.75 -10.07 3.58
N ASP A 37 15.97 -9.96 4.11
CA ASP A 37 16.22 -9.48 5.46
C ASP A 37 16.14 -7.95 5.56
N LYS A 38 16.27 -7.24 4.44
CA LYS A 38 16.21 -5.77 4.37
C LYS A 38 14.96 -5.22 3.69
N ALA A 39 14.16 -6.10 3.08
CA ALA A 39 12.96 -5.69 2.37
C ALA A 39 11.92 -5.10 3.33
N ILE A 40 11.66 -3.82 3.20
CA ILE A 40 10.49 -3.17 3.84
C ILE A 40 9.26 -3.45 2.98
N GLY A 41 8.10 -3.63 3.60
CA GLY A 41 6.84 -3.89 2.92
C GLY A 41 6.49 -2.86 1.84
N ASN A 42 5.60 -3.23 0.95
CA ASN A 42 5.31 -2.50 -0.29
C ASN A 42 4.47 -1.21 -0.11
N THR A 43 3.90 -0.95 1.06
CA THR A 43 3.07 0.23 1.33
C THR A 43 3.72 1.55 0.92
N PRO A 44 4.98 1.87 1.30
CA PRO A 44 5.57 3.14 0.92
C PRO A 44 5.78 3.28 -0.60
N TYR A 45 6.00 2.20 -1.32
CA TYR A 45 6.11 2.23 -2.78
C TYR A 45 4.77 2.53 -3.44
N ILE A 46 3.72 1.82 -3.04
CA ILE A 46 2.35 2.00 -3.51
C ILE A 46 1.90 3.45 -3.28
N LEU A 47 2.11 3.98 -2.08
CA LEU A 47 1.73 5.36 -1.76
C LEU A 47 2.54 6.41 -2.51
N ARG A 48 3.83 6.20 -2.76
CA ARG A 48 4.64 7.12 -3.57
C ARG A 48 4.16 7.18 -5.01
N MET A 49 3.79 6.04 -5.59
CA MET A 49 3.23 5.99 -6.94
C MET A 49 1.85 6.63 -6.99
N ALA A 50 0.99 6.36 -6.01
CA ALA A 50 -0.29 7.04 -5.86
C ALA A 50 -0.13 8.56 -5.78
N LEU A 51 0.85 9.05 -5.01
CA LEU A 51 1.14 10.48 -4.88
C LEU A 51 1.62 11.09 -6.19
N ALA A 52 2.51 10.41 -6.93
CA ALA A 52 2.97 10.88 -8.23
C ALA A 52 1.80 11.04 -9.21
N VAL A 53 0.92 10.03 -9.27
CA VAL A 53 -0.27 10.07 -10.14
C VAL A 53 -1.30 11.09 -9.64
N ALA A 54 -1.48 11.26 -8.32
CA ALA A 54 -2.38 12.27 -7.77
C ALA A 54 -1.92 13.69 -8.12
N ARG A 55 -0.60 13.93 -8.12
CA ARG A 55 -0.03 15.21 -8.58
C ARG A 55 -0.22 15.41 -10.08
N ALA A 56 0.01 14.39 -10.90
CA ALA A 56 -0.25 14.45 -12.34
C ALA A 56 -1.75 14.71 -12.63
N HIS A 57 -2.65 14.06 -11.90
CA HIS A 57 -4.09 14.24 -12.02
C HIS A 57 -4.56 15.69 -11.76
N ARG A 58 -3.80 16.48 -11.00
CA ARG A 58 -4.11 17.91 -10.81
C ARG A 58 -3.88 18.76 -12.06
N PHE A 59 -2.96 18.37 -12.92
CA PHE A 59 -2.63 19.09 -14.16
C PHE A 59 -3.41 18.55 -15.35
N ALA A 60 -3.63 17.24 -15.40
CA ALA A 60 -4.33 16.55 -16.46
C ALA A 60 -5.29 15.52 -15.85
N PRO A 61 -6.51 15.94 -15.41
CA PRO A 61 -7.47 15.04 -14.80
C PRO A 61 -7.90 13.94 -15.80
N SER A 62 -7.86 12.67 -15.36
CA SER A 62 -8.36 11.54 -16.11
C SER A 62 -9.02 10.49 -15.21
N VAL A 63 -9.91 9.70 -15.81
CA VAL A 63 -10.59 8.59 -15.10
C VAL A 63 -9.57 7.51 -14.72
N GLU A 64 -8.60 7.25 -15.58
CA GLU A 64 -7.54 6.28 -15.37
C GLU A 64 -6.69 6.65 -14.17
N TYR A 65 -6.29 7.91 -14.03
CA TYR A 65 -5.54 8.39 -12.88
C TYR A 65 -6.34 8.26 -11.60
N LYS A 66 -7.63 8.63 -11.65
CA LYS A 66 -8.53 8.47 -10.51
C LYS A 66 -8.63 7.01 -10.09
N THR A 67 -8.88 6.10 -11.02
CA THR A 67 -8.98 4.66 -10.74
C THR A 67 -7.70 4.13 -10.14
N PHE A 68 -6.54 4.47 -10.74
CA PHE A 68 -5.24 4.06 -10.23
C PHE A 68 -5.03 4.50 -8.77
N ILE A 69 -5.28 5.78 -8.46
CA ILE A 69 -5.13 6.32 -7.09
C ILE A 69 -6.01 5.56 -6.11
N LEU A 70 -7.28 5.35 -6.47
CA LEU A 70 -8.23 4.64 -5.61
C LEU A 70 -7.84 3.18 -5.39
N ASP A 71 -7.29 2.51 -6.39
CA ASP A 71 -6.82 1.13 -6.26
C ASP A 71 -5.66 1.01 -5.25
N GLN A 72 -4.73 1.98 -5.25
CA GLN A 72 -3.65 2.01 -4.27
C GLN A 72 -4.20 2.23 -2.84
N ILE A 73 -5.20 3.10 -2.67
CA ILE A 73 -5.85 3.33 -1.38
C ILE A 73 -6.64 2.09 -0.95
N ASN A 74 -7.39 1.48 -1.86
CA ASN A 74 -8.19 0.29 -1.59
C ASN A 74 -7.32 -0.90 -1.14
N TRP A 75 -6.11 -1.03 -1.68
CA TRP A 75 -5.15 -2.02 -1.22
C TRP A 75 -4.85 -1.88 0.27
N LEU A 76 -4.65 -0.66 0.75
CA LEU A 76 -4.41 -0.39 2.18
C LEU A 76 -5.63 -0.74 3.04
N LEU A 77 -6.83 -0.60 2.49
CA LEU A 77 -8.09 -0.79 3.20
C LEU A 77 -8.67 -2.21 3.08
N GLY A 78 -7.92 -3.14 2.48
CA GLY A 78 -8.28 -4.55 2.47
C GLY A 78 -8.50 -5.19 1.10
N ASN A 79 -8.49 -4.41 0.01
CA ASN A 79 -8.51 -4.99 -1.34
C ASN A 79 -7.10 -5.49 -1.72
N ASN A 80 -6.63 -6.50 -1.01
CA ASN A 80 -5.32 -7.10 -1.13
C ASN A 80 -5.40 -8.62 -0.95
N PRO A 81 -4.33 -9.38 -1.22
CA PRO A 81 -4.36 -10.85 -1.18
C PRO A 81 -4.72 -11.47 0.17
N ALA A 82 -4.54 -10.75 1.27
CA ALA A 82 -4.90 -11.22 2.61
C ALA A 82 -6.30 -10.78 3.05
N GLY A 83 -6.96 -9.88 2.30
CA GLY A 83 -8.27 -9.34 2.66
C GLY A 83 -8.28 -8.51 3.94
N ILE A 84 -7.14 -7.93 4.33
CA ILE A 84 -6.97 -7.21 5.60
C ILE A 84 -6.67 -5.74 5.40
N SER A 85 -7.18 -4.89 6.30
CA SER A 85 -6.74 -3.51 6.38
C SER A 85 -5.33 -3.43 6.96
N LEU A 86 -4.48 -2.66 6.28
CA LEU A 86 -3.14 -2.30 6.76
C LEU A 86 -3.17 -1.06 7.67
N MET A 87 -4.34 -0.43 7.81
CA MET A 87 -4.55 0.72 8.67
C MET A 87 -5.25 0.31 9.95
N GLU A 88 -4.63 0.59 11.08
CA GLU A 88 -5.20 0.33 12.41
C GLU A 88 -6.53 1.07 12.61
N GLY A 89 -7.52 0.37 13.11
CA GLY A 89 -8.84 0.94 13.40
C GLY A 89 -9.74 1.21 12.19
N GLN A 90 -9.32 0.82 10.97
CA GLN A 90 -10.11 0.96 9.76
C GLN A 90 -10.34 -0.40 9.08
N GLY A 91 -11.58 -0.61 8.59
CA GLY A 91 -11.96 -1.87 7.95
C GLY A 91 -12.51 -2.90 8.94
N ARG A 92 -12.85 -4.09 8.43
CA ARG A 92 -13.44 -5.17 9.24
C ARG A 92 -12.42 -6.12 9.83
N THR A 93 -11.33 -6.35 9.09
CA THR A 93 -10.26 -7.29 9.45
C THR A 93 -8.94 -6.53 9.43
N HIS A 94 -8.19 -6.65 10.50
CA HIS A 94 -6.92 -5.95 10.69
C HIS A 94 -5.78 -6.94 10.93
N LEU A 95 -4.56 -6.42 10.92
CA LEU A 95 -3.41 -7.17 11.41
C LEU A 95 -3.63 -7.58 12.88
N PRO A 96 -3.35 -8.84 13.23
CA PRO A 96 -3.55 -9.34 14.59
C PRO A 96 -2.55 -8.76 15.59
N ALA A 97 -1.41 -8.27 15.11
CA ALA A 97 -0.38 -7.63 15.90
C ALA A 97 0.44 -6.65 15.05
N TYR A 98 0.96 -5.60 15.68
CA TYR A 98 1.79 -4.58 15.07
C TYR A 98 3.16 -4.55 15.73
N HIS A 99 4.21 -4.38 14.95
CA HIS A 99 5.56 -4.18 15.45
C HIS A 99 5.76 -2.71 15.78
N SER A 100 5.66 -2.34 17.05
CA SER A 100 5.82 -0.95 17.47
C SER A 100 6.62 -0.87 18.77
N HIS A 101 7.64 -0.01 18.78
CA HIS A 101 8.40 0.32 19.99
C HIS A 101 7.71 1.40 20.83
N LEU A 102 6.75 2.14 20.27
CA LEU A 102 6.03 3.22 20.94
C LEU A 102 4.86 2.72 21.79
N VAL A 103 4.25 1.65 21.36
CA VAL A 103 3.24 0.96 22.13
C VAL A 103 3.95 -0.25 22.69
N PHE A 104 4.12 -0.34 23.98
CA PHE A 104 4.56 -1.58 24.64
C PHE A 104 3.49 -2.62 24.38
N ALA A 105 3.56 -3.16 23.21
CA ALA A 105 2.51 -3.93 22.60
C ALA A 105 2.56 -5.31 23.21
N GLY A 106 1.74 -5.53 24.16
CA GLY A 106 1.27 -6.87 24.42
C GLY A 106 0.31 -7.29 23.29
N ILE A 107 0.12 -8.58 23.14
CA ILE A 107 -0.87 -9.16 22.21
C ILE A 107 -2.21 -8.42 22.35
N GLY A 108 -2.72 -7.88 21.25
CA GLY A 108 -4.01 -7.20 21.20
C GLY A 108 -4.01 -5.71 21.55
N ARG A 109 -2.85 -5.08 21.74
CA ARG A 109 -2.78 -3.64 21.98
C ARG A 109 -2.71 -2.80 20.70
N GLY A 110 -2.41 -3.42 19.56
CA GLY A 110 -2.33 -2.74 18.28
C GLY A 110 -1.25 -1.65 18.20
N ALA A 111 -1.28 -0.90 17.12
CA ALA A 111 -0.52 0.34 17.00
C ALA A 111 -1.39 1.53 17.48
N LEU A 112 -1.32 2.64 16.83
CA LEU A 112 -2.20 3.78 17.06
C LEU A 112 -3.30 3.79 15.98
N PRO A 113 -4.54 4.12 16.31
CA PRO A 113 -5.59 4.25 15.31
C PRO A 113 -5.17 5.16 14.15
N GLY A 114 -5.32 4.66 12.92
CA GLY A 114 -4.85 5.34 11.71
C GLY A 114 -3.39 5.12 11.36
N ALA A 115 -2.62 4.41 12.18
CA ALA A 115 -1.27 4.00 11.83
C ALA A 115 -1.29 2.96 10.69
N ILE A 116 -0.32 3.05 9.77
CA ILE A 116 -0.29 2.22 8.56
C ILE A 116 0.94 1.32 8.57
N ALA A 117 0.70 0.02 8.51
CA ALA A 117 1.74 -0.98 8.45
C ALA A 117 2.58 -0.89 7.17
N ASN A 118 3.80 -1.39 7.23
CA ASN A 118 4.69 -1.43 6.07
C ASN A 118 4.14 -2.28 4.91
N GLY A 119 3.27 -3.26 5.22
CA GLY A 119 2.57 -4.05 4.22
C GLY A 119 3.31 -5.32 3.81
N PHE A 120 3.02 -5.80 2.63
CA PHE A 120 3.49 -7.10 2.17
C PHE A 120 4.98 -7.13 1.85
N VAL A 121 5.62 -8.25 2.15
CA VAL A 121 7.04 -8.54 1.89
C VAL A 121 7.18 -9.91 1.21
N PRO A 122 8.27 -10.20 0.49
CA PRO A 122 8.59 -11.56 0.06
C PRO A 122 8.96 -12.43 1.26
N ARG A 123 8.68 -13.73 1.19
CA ARG A 123 9.13 -14.67 2.22
C ARG A 123 10.62 -14.96 2.14
N GLY A 124 11.19 -14.89 0.94
CA GLY A 124 12.59 -15.16 0.68
C GLY A 124 13.02 -14.65 -0.69
N PRO A 125 14.30 -14.78 -1.03
CA PRO A 125 14.83 -14.39 -2.32
C PRO A 125 14.08 -15.07 -3.47
N GLY A 126 13.67 -14.30 -4.46
CA GLY A 126 12.94 -14.81 -5.63
C GLY A 126 11.47 -15.18 -5.40
N ASP A 127 10.94 -15.04 -4.18
CA ASP A 127 9.52 -15.25 -3.92
C ASP A 127 8.73 -13.99 -4.28
N GLY A 128 8.06 -14.03 -5.42
CA GLY A 128 7.17 -12.94 -5.87
C GLY A 128 5.82 -12.88 -5.15
N ARG A 129 5.55 -13.81 -4.22
CA ARG A 129 4.25 -13.89 -3.55
C ARG A 129 4.18 -12.93 -2.37
N PRO A 130 3.08 -12.15 -2.25
CA PRO A 130 2.90 -11.25 -1.13
C PRO A 130 2.70 -12.03 0.16
N HIS A 131 3.52 -11.74 1.15
CA HIS A 131 3.42 -12.27 2.51
C HIS A 131 3.30 -11.15 3.52
N ILE A 132 2.53 -11.38 4.58
CA ILE A 132 2.40 -10.50 5.73
C ILE A 132 2.33 -11.36 6.99
N ASP A 133 2.91 -10.89 8.09
CA ASP A 133 2.92 -11.68 9.33
C ASP A 133 1.56 -11.62 10.03
N MET A 134 0.85 -12.74 10.01
CA MET A 134 -0.47 -12.91 10.62
C MET A 134 -0.40 -13.60 11.99
N ARG A 135 0.79 -13.74 12.56
CA ARG A 135 0.93 -14.34 13.90
C ARG A 135 0.48 -13.35 14.96
N LYS A 136 -0.22 -13.87 15.96
CA LYS A 136 -0.62 -13.11 17.13
C LYS A 136 0.48 -13.18 18.20
N VAL A 137 1.54 -12.42 17.98
CA VAL A 137 2.75 -12.40 18.83
C VAL A 137 3.09 -10.96 19.23
N ASP A 138 3.88 -10.79 20.29
CA ASP A 138 4.24 -9.47 20.79
C ASP A 138 5.09 -8.66 19.80
N LEU A 139 5.99 -9.33 19.08
CA LEU A 139 6.85 -8.73 18.08
C LEU A 139 6.72 -9.48 16.76
N PRO A 140 5.73 -9.15 15.93
CA PRO A 140 5.63 -9.69 14.58
C PRO A 140 6.77 -9.17 13.69
N ASP A 141 6.87 -9.68 12.47
CA ASP A 141 7.90 -9.24 11.52
C ASP A 141 7.82 -7.73 11.29
N TRP A 142 8.87 -7.01 11.68
CA TRP A 142 8.94 -5.56 11.53
C TRP A 142 8.88 -5.10 10.08
N ARG A 143 9.34 -5.93 9.15
CA ARG A 143 9.37 -5.61 7.72
C ARG A 143 7.95 -5.38 7.18
N SER A 144 6.99 -6.19 7.62
CA SER A 144 5.59 -6.10 7.22
C SER A 144 4.73 -5.32 8.21
N ASN A 145 4.89 -5.57 9.51
CA ASN A 145 3.93 -5.13 10.53
C ASN A 145 4.35 -3.86 11.28
N ALA A 146 5.55 -3.30 11.04
CA ALA A 146 5.88 -2.02 11.64
C ALA A 146 5.07 -0.88 11.02
N CYS A 147 4.60 0.03 11.88
CA CYS A 147 3.90 1.23 11.49
C CYS A 147 4.88 2.38 11.34
N ALA A 148 5.08 2.85 10.13
CA ALA A 148 5.97 3.96 9.86
C ALA A 148 5.17 5.26 9.66
N THR A 149 5.52 6.31 10.40
CA THR A 149 4.91 7.65 10.27
C THR A 149 4.92 8.17 8.82
N LYS A 150 5.95 7.82 8.06
CA LYS A 150 6.04 8.17 6.63
C LYS A 150 4.87 7.61 5.80
N ASN A 151 4.33 6.45 6.17
CA ASN A 151 3.22 5.84 5.43
C ASN A 151 1.94 6.67 5.63
N ALA A 152 1.67 7.12 6.85
CA ALA A 152 0.55 8.00 7.14
C ALA A 152 0.71 9.37 6.44
N ALA A 153 1.89 9.97 6.50
CA ALA A 153 2.17 11.23 5.81
C ALA A 153 1.97 11.13 4.30
N LEU A 154 2.45 10.05 3.67
CA LEU A 154 2.23 9.80 2.24
C LEU A 154 0.74 9.67 1.90
N LEU A 155 -0.04 8.93 2.71
CA LEU A 155 -1.47 8.78 2.46
C LEU A 155 -2.21 10.14 2.58
N ILE A 156 -1.87 10.95 3.57
CA ILE A 156 -2.42 12.31 3.72
C ILE A 156 -2.14 13.13 2.48
N ASP A 157 -0.90 13.10 1.97
CA ASP A 157 -0.51 13.81 0.75
C ASP A 157 -1.27 13.31 -0.48
N VAL A 158 -1.44 11.99 -0.62
CA VAL A 158 -2.25 11.40 -1.72
C VAL A 158 -3.67 11.93 -1.69
N ILE A 159 -4.33 11.85 -0.53
CA ILE A 159 -5.73 12.29 -0.36
C ILE A 159 -5.87 13.79 -0.60
N ALA A 160 -4.95 14.60 -0.07
CA ALA A 160 -4.97 16.04 -0.24
C ALA A 160 -4.84 16.45 -1.73
N ASN A 161 -3.92 15.82 -2.46
CA ASN A 161 -3.75 16.09 -3.89
C ASN A 161 -4.94 15.59 -4.72
N TYR A 162 -5.48 14.43 -4.39
CA TYR A 162 -6.65 13.87 -5.05
C TYR A 162 -7.90 14.74 -4.84
N LYS A 163 -8.20 15.17 -3.60
CA LYS A 163 -9.33 16.05 -3.30
C LYS A 163 -9.21 17.41 -3.99
N ARG A 164 -8.00 17.97 -4.02
CA ARG A 164 -7.76 19.26 -4.66
C ARG A 164 -8.04 19.21 -6.17
N SER A 165 -7.68 18.12 -6.86
CA SER A 165 -7.99 17.94 -8.28
C SER A 165 -9.49 17.83 -8.54
N SER A 166 -10.21 17.07 -7.70
CA SER A 166 -11.67 16.92 -7.81
C SER A 166 -12.40 18.25 -7.61
N PHE A 167 -11.93 19.08 -6.69
CA PHE A 167 -12.51 20.39 -6.43
C PHE A 167 -12.28 21.40 -7.56
N MET A 168 -11.08 21.38 -8.18
CA MET A 168 -10.75 22.22 -9.32
C MET A 168 -11.56 21.84 -10.57
N ALA A 169 -11.77 20.55 -10.80
CA ALA A 169 -12.60 20.08 -11.91
C ALA A 169 -14.06 20.51 -11.82
N MET A 170 -14.62 20.65 -10.60
CA MET A 170 -15.99 21.16 -10.40
C MET A 170 -16.12 22.66 -10.61
N ARG A 171 -15.03 23.43 -10.61
CA ARG A 171 -15.01 24.88 -10.79
C ARG A 171 -14.60 25.35 -12.19
N ALA A 172 -14.20 24.42 -13.06
CA ALA A 172 -13.91 24.78 -14.43
C ALA A 172 -15.20 25.26 -15.11
N PRO A 173 -15.23 26.44 -15.74
CA PRO A 173 -16.39 26.88 -16.51
C PRO A 173 -16.63 25.90 -17.66
N GLN A 174 -17.90 25.55 -17.84
CA GLN A 174 -18.35 24.74 -18.98
C GLN A 174 -18.27 25.55 -20.27
#